data_78b535acea8277aea724d722ffb8c1c5
#
_entry.id   78b535acea8277aea724d722ffb8c1c5
#
_cell.length_a   1.000
_cell.length_b   1.000
_cell.length_c   1.000
_cell.angle_alpha   90.00
_cell.angle_beta   90.00
_cell.angle_gamma   90.00
#
_symmetry.space_group_name_H-M   'P 1'
#
loop_
_entity.id
_entity.type
_entity.pdbx_description
1 polymer ?
#
loop_
_entity_poly.entity_id
_entity_poly.type
_entity_poly.pdbx_seq_one_letter_code
_entity_poly.pdbx_strand_id
1 'polypeptide(L)'
;MSKILVTGGFGFIGSYITEELIRNNYEVIVADIFEEHKVNGAKYIHCDIQSNDDLNKVFNEDFDIIIHLAGLSNLRESVNKPTLTMSLNTLATTSILELAVKKKIAKFIYGSSAYANSNKGSFYGISKLASEKIIEEFNRKFNLNYLILRYGSVYSDKESHNNYMYNLIAKALDGGFINHHSDGLELREYI
;
A
#
# COMPACT_ATOMS: atom_id res chain seq x y z
N MET A 1 -11.96 -12.63 -17.78
CA MET A 1 -11.21 -11.44 -17.32
C MET A 1 -10.86 -11.66 -15.87
N SER A 2 -9.62 -11.37 -15.47
CA SER A 2 -9.26 -11.51 -14.05
C SER A 2 -9.86 -10.36 -13.25
N LYS A 3 -10.42 -10.69 -12.09
CA LYS A 3 -10.97 -9.74 -11.15
C LYS A 3 -9.94 -9.49 -10.04
N ILE A 4 -9.67 -8.23 -9.76
CA ILE A 4 -8.56 -7.81 -8.90
C ILE A 4 -9.09 -7.04 -7.69
N LEU A 5 -8.70 -7.49 -6.50
CA LEU A 5 -8.89 -6.73 -5.27
C LEU A 5 -7.68 -5.80 -5.06
N VAL A 6 -7.92 -4.50 -4.87
CA VAL A 6 -6.91 -3.53 -4.46
C VAL A 6 -7.26 -3.00 -3.08
N THR A 7 -6.49 -3.36 -2.06
CA THR A 7 -6.64 -2.74 -0.74
C THR A 7 -5.82 -1.46 -0.67
N GLY A 8 -6.37 -0.39 -0.12
CA GLY A 8 -5.75 0.93 -0.18
C GLY A 8 -5.78 1.53 -1.59
N GLY A 9 -6.79 1.16 -2.39
CA GLY A 9 -6.89 1.53 -3.80
C GLY A 9 -7.22 3.00 -4.05
N PHE A 10 -7.59 3.75 -3.02
CA PHE A 10 -7.80 5.19 -3.09
C PHE A 10 -6.66 6.00 -2.47
N GLY A 11 -5.63 5.33 -1.96
CA GLY A 11 -4.38 5.95 -1.55
C GLY A 11 -3.57 6.50 -2.74
N PHE A 12 -2.45 7.17 -2.44
CA PHE A 12 -1.60 7.81 -3.47
C PHE A 12 -1.19 6.84 -4.59
N ILE A 13 -0.53 5.73 -4.27
CA ILE A 13 -0.13 4.73 -5.27
C ILE A 13 -1.36 3.93 -5.77
N GLY A 14 -2.28 3.61 -4.85
CA GLY A 14 -3.44 2.78 -5.13
C GLY A 14 -4.37 3.37 -6.19
N SER A 15 -4.58 4.69 -6.18
CA SER A 15 -5.44 5.36 -7.16
C SER A 15 -4.90 5.23 -8.59
N TYR A 16 -3.59 5.40 -8.79
CA TYR A 16 -2.97 5.23 -10.10
C TYR A 16 -3.05 3.78 -10.59
N ILE A 17 -2.77 2.82 -9.70
CA ILE A 17 -2.87 1.39 -10.03
C ILE A 17 -4.32 1.03 -10.39
N THR A 18 -5.30 1.50 -9.60
CA THR A 18 -6.73 1.25 -9.85
C THR A 18 -7.17 1.84 -11.19
N GLU A 19 -6.81 3.09 -11.49
CA GLU A 19 -7.10 3.73 -12.77
C GLU A 19 -6.50 2.96 -13.95
N GLU A 20 -5.24 2.53 -13.84
CA GLU A 20 -4.55 1.80 -14.90
C GLU A 20 -5.13 0.39 -15.13
N LEU A 21 -5.51 -0.30 -14.05
CA LEU A 21 -6.19 -1.59 -14.17
C LEU A 21 -7.53 -1.46 -14.90
N ILE A 22 -8.34 -0.45 -14.57
CA ILE A 22 -9.62 -0.18 -15.24
C ILE A 22 -9.38 0.17 -16.71
N ARG A 23 -8.40 1.02 -17.02
CA ARG A 23 -8.03 1.38 -18.39
C ARG A 23 -7.65 0.14 -19.23
N ASN A 24 -7.06 -0.86 -18.59
CA ASN A 24 -6.72 -2.14 -19.22
C ASN A 24 -7.84 -3.19 -19.13
N ASN A 25 -9.09 -2.75 -18.85
CA ASN A 25 -10.30 -3.56 -18.83
C ASN A 25 -10.30 -4.68 -17.78
N TYR A 26 -9.57 -4.53 -16.66
CA TYR A 26 -9.74 -5.43 -15.52
C TYR A 26 -10.99 -5.06 -14.72
N GLU A 27 -11.64 -6.05 -14.13
CA GLU A 27 -12.66 -5.83 -13.11
C GLU A 27 -11.99 -5.56 -11.77
N VAL A 28 -12.21 -4.38 -11.18
CA VAL A 28 -11.49 -3.95 -9.98
C VAL A 28 -12.46 -3.75 -8.82
N ILE A 29 -12.12 -4.38 -7.68
CA ILE A 29 -12.71 -4.08 -6.38
C ILE A 29 -11.68 -3.30 -5.58
N VAL A 30 -12.09 -2.16 -5.03
CA VAL A 30 -11.29 -1.37 -4.10
C VAL A 30 -11.83 -1.55 -2.69
N ALA A 31 -10.96 -1.99 -1.78
CA ALA A 31 -11.21 -2.01 -0.34
C ALA A 31 -10.39 -0.90 0.32
N ASP A 32 -11.06 0.12 0.87
CA ASP A 32 -10.43 1.28 1.50
C ASP A 32 -11.30 1.83 2.62
N ILE A 33 -10.71 2.57 3.55
CA ILE A 33 -11.44 3.31 4.58
C ILE A 33 -11.97 4.66 4.09
N PHE A 34 -11.42 5.18 2.99
CA PHE A 34 -11.81 6.46 2.42
C PHE A 34 -12.75 6.29 1.22
N GLU A 35 -13.76 7.16 1.15
CA GLU A 35 -14.68 7.24 0.00
C GLU A 35 -14.39 8.42 -0.94
N GLU A 36 -13.59 9.37 -0.48
CA GLU A 36 -13.45 10.70 -1.10
C GLU A 36 -12.71 10.67 -2.45
N HIS A 37 -11.94 9.63 -2.72
CA HIS A 37 -11.12 9.51 -3.93
C HIS A 37 -11.57 8.35 -4.83
N LYS A 38 -12.89 8.16 -4.97
CA LYS A 38 -13.45 7.09 -5.81
C LYS A 38 -12.90 7.16 -7.24
N VAL A 39 -12.32 6.08 -7.69
CA VAL A 39 -11.94 5.89 -9.09
C VAL A 39 -13.14 5.35 -9.84
N ASN A 40 -13.58 6.05 -10.88
CA ASN A 40 -14.72 5.63 -11.70
C ASN A 40 -14.45 4.28 -12.35
N GLY A 41 -15.41 3.38 -12.28
CA GLY A 41 -15.31 2.02 -12.84
C GLY A 41 -14.85 0.96 -11.87
N ALA A 42 -14.38 1.31 -10.66
CA ALA A 42 -14.12 0.34 -9.61
C ALA A 42 -15.36 0.11 -8.73
N LYS A 43 -15.55 -1.14 -8.30
CA LYS A 43 -16.48 -1.45 -7.21
C LYS A 43 -15.81 -1.10 -5.88
N TYR A 44 -16.43 -0.23 -5.08
CA TYR A 44 -15.92 0.14 -3.76
C TYR A 44 -16.57 -0.68 -2.65
N ILE A 45 -15.76 -1.10 -1.68
CA ILE A 45 -16.20 -1.71 -0.42
C ILE A 45 -15.44 -1.01 0.71
N HIS A 46 -16.19 -0.37 1.63
CA HIS A 46 -15.58 0.17 2.84
C HIS A 46 -14.93 -0.95 3.66
N CYS A 47 -13.66 -0.79 4.01
CA CYS A 47 -12.91 -1.81 4.73
C CYS A 47 -11.80 -1.19 5.57
N ASP A 48 -11.92 -1.30 6.88
CA ASP A 48 -10.78 -1.21 7.79
C ASP A 48 -10.10 -2.59 7.81
N ILE A 49 -8.87 -2.67 7.31
CA ILE A 49 -8.11 -3.92 7.25
C ILE A 49 -7.79 -4.53 8.62
N GLN A 50 -7.99 -3.79 9.73
CA GLN A 50 -7.89 -4.29 11.09
C GLN A 50 -9.19 -4.97 11.57
N SER A 51 -10.31 -4.76 10.87
CA SER A 51 -11.61 -5.32 11.18
C SER A 51 -11.81 -6.66 10.47
N ASN A 52 -11.91 -7.73 11.24
CA ASN A 52 -12.22 -9.06 10.69
C ASN A 52 -13.59 -9.08 9.98
N ASP A 53 -14.58 -8.33 10.48
CA ASP A 53 -15.90 -8.25 9.87
C ASP A 53 -15.84 -7.59 8.50
N ASP A 54 -15.06 -6.52 8.36
CA ASP A 54 -14.89 -5.84 7.08
C ASP A 54 -14.08 -6.68 6.10
N LEU A 55 -13.01 -7.33 6.55
CA LEU A 55 -12.27 -8.28 5.73
C LEU A 55 -13.17 -9.43 5.25
N ASN A 56 -14.01 -9.99 6.11
CA ASN A 56 -14.96 -11.04 5.71
C ASN A 56 -15.96 -10.54 4.66
N LYS A 57 -16.47 -9.29 4.75
CA LYS A 57 -17.33 -8.70 3.72
C LYS A 57 -16.60 -8.60 2.36
N VAL A 58 -15.35 -8.12 2.36
CA VAL A 58 -14.54 -8.04 1.14
C VAL A 58 -14.29 -9.42 0.55
N PHE A 59 -13.94 -10.40 1.39
CA PHE A 59 -13.63 -11.75 0.96
C PHE A 59 -14.87 -12.61 0.63
N ASN A 60 -16.10 -12.10 0.79
CA ASN A 60 -17.31 -12.70 0.20
C ASN A 60 -17.39 -12.44 -1.31
N GLU A 61 -16.68 -11.42 -1.84
CA GLU A 61 -16.58 -11.20 -3.28
C GLU A 61 -15.62 -12.20 -3.93
N ASP A 62 -15.82 -12.45 -5.22
CA ASP A 62 -14.90 -13.28 -6.01
C ASP A 62 -13.84 -12.38 -6.66
N PHE A 63 -12.58 -12.78 -6.54
CA PHE A 63 -11.43 -12.16 -7.20
C PHE A 63 -10.27 -13.17 -7.27
N ASP A 64 -9.40 -12.98 -8.28
CA ASP A 64 -8.29 -13.88 -8.57
C ASP A 64 -6.97 -13.38 -8.00
N ILE A 65 -6.81 -12.06 -7.92
CA ILE A 65 -5.55 -11.39 -7.57
C ILE A 65 -5.82 -10.38 -6.48
N ILE A 66 -4.90 -10.29 -5.53
CA ILE A 66 -4.89 -9.22 -4.52
C ILE A 66 -3.68 -8.33 -4.76
N ILE A 67 -3.90 -7.01 -4.83
CA ILE A 67 -2.86 -5.98 -4.73
C ILE A 67 -3.03 -5.30 -3.38
N HIS A 68 -2.13 -5.59 -2.44
CA HIS A 68 -2.22 -5.10 -1.07
C HIS A 68 -1.33 -3.87 -0.87
N LEU A 69 -1.96 -2.70 -0.80
CA LEU A 69 -1.30 -1.40 -0.62
C LEU A 69 -1.74 -0.70 0.67
N ALA A 70 -2.85 -1.14 1.27
CA ALA A 70 -3.34 -0.59 2.53
C ALA A 70 -2.31 -0.72 3.65
N GLY A 71 -2.19 0.30 4.47
CA GLY A 71 -1.28 0.34 5.60
C GLY A 71 -0.81 1.76 5.93
N LEU A 72 -0.09 1.89 7.03
CA LEU A 72 0.52 3.14 7.45
C LEU A 72 1.85 3.34 6.71
N SER A 73 1.95 4.41 5.89
CA SER A 73 3.13 4.70 5.06
C SER A 73 3.98 5.87 5.56
N ASN A 74 3.47 6.66 6.51
CA ASN A 74 4.16 7.84 7.01
C ASN A 74 5.22 7.49 8.06
N LEU A 75 6.50 7.78 7.75
CA LEU A 75 7.63 7.50 8.63
C LEU A 75 7.53 8.17 10.00
N ARG A 76 7.13 9.46 10.05
CA ARG A 76 7.02 10.20 11.33
C ARG A 76 5.89 9.62 12.19
N GLU A 77 4.77 9.32 11.56
CA GLU A 77 3.65 8.70 12.26
C GLU A 77 4.01 7.31 12.78
N SER A 78 4.79 6.53 12.03
CA SER A 78 5.24 5.21 12.46
C SER A 78 6.11 5.25 13.72
N VAL A 79 6.92 6.30 13.88
CA VAL A 79 7.72 6.53 15.10
C VAL A 79 6.82 6.87 16.29
N ASN A 80 5.80 7.70 16.06
CA ASN A 80 4.89 8.16 17.11
C ASN A 80 3.85 7.09 17.50
N LYS A 81 3.54 6.17 16.59
CA LYS A 81 2.49 5.13 16.74
C LYS A 81 3.02 3.73 16.36
N PRO A 82 4.06 3.19 17.05
CA PRO A 82 4.69 1.95 16.64
C PRO A 82 3.73 0.75 16.69
N THR A 83 2.90 0.65 17.73
CA THR A 83 1.90 -0.44 17.83
C THR A 83 0.91 -0.40 16.68
N LEU A 84 0.37 0.76 16.34
CA LEU A 84 -0.54 0.92 15.21
C LEU A 84 0.14 0.56 13.89
N THR A 85 1.42 0.94 13.73
CA THR A 85 2.21 0.60 12.54
C THR A 85 2.33 -0.92 12.37
N MET A 86 2.67 -1.63 13.43
CA MET A 86 2.76 -3.10 13.39
C MET A 86 1.40 -3.75 13.17
N SER A 87 0.34 -3.23 13.79
CA SER A 87 -1.02 -3.73 13.63
C SER A 87 -1.50 -3.59 12.18
N LEU A 88 -1.39 -2.40 11.60
CA LEU A 88 -1.82 -2.13 10.22
C LEU A 88 -0.94 -2.84 9.17
N ASN A 89 0.39 -2.73 9.31
CA ASN A 89 1.27 -3.19 8.25
C ASN A 89 1.59 -4.68 8.35
N THR A 90 1.62 -5.25 9.56
CA THR A 90 2.06 -6.65 9.76
C THR A 90 0.89 -7.56 10.11
N LEU A 91 0.13 -7.26 11.17
CA LEU A 91 -0.94 -8.15 11.59
C LEU A 91 -2.09 -8.18 10.58
N ALA A 92 -2.56 -7.02 10.10
CA ALA A 92 -3.62 -6.97 9.10
C ALA A 92 -3.18 -7.65 7.78
N THR A 93 -1.92 -7.46 7.35
CA THR A 93 -1.37 -8.22 6.21
C THR A 93 -1.44 -9.72 6.44
N THR A 94 -1.11 -10.20 7.65
CA THR A 94 -1.19 -11.62 7.99
C THR A 94 -2.64 -12.14 7.89
N SER A 95 -3.61 -11.40 8.42
CA SER A 95 -5.04 -11.78 8.32
C SER A 95 -5.52 -11.86 6.86
N ILE A 96 -5.08 -10.92 6.02
CA ILE A 96 -5.40 -10.94 4.58
C ILE A 96 -4.77 -12.16 3.89
N LEU A 97 -3.53 -12.53 4.25
CA LEU A 97 -2.86 -13.71 3.70
C LEU A 97 -3.56 -15.01 4.10
N GLU A 98 -4.05 -15.14 5.33
CA GLU A 98 -4.85 -16.29 5.77
C GLU A 98 -6.12 -16.44 4.92
N LEU A 99 -6.83 -15.34 4.70
CA LEU A 99 -8.02 -15.31 3.85
C LEU A 99 -7.68 -15.60 2.38
N ALA A 100 -6.56 -15.08 1.88
CA ALA A 100 -6.08 -15.34 0.51
C ALA A 100 -5.81 -16.83 0.27
N VAL A 101 -5.16 -17.51 1.22
CA VAL A 101 -4.92 -18.95 1.15
C VAL A 101 -6.24 -19.72 1.21
N LYS A 102 -7.12 -19.39 2.16
CA LYS A 102 -8.44 -20.02 2.29
C LYS A 102 -9.26 -19.88 1.00
N LYS A 103 -9.16 -18.74 0.33
CA LYS A 103 -9.88 -18.47 -0.93
C LYS A 103 -9.15 -18.98 -2.18
N LYS A 104 -7.94 -19.53 -2.03
CA LYS A 104 -7.08 -20.02 -3.13
C LYS A 104 -6.79 -18.95 -4.18
N ILE A 105 -6.46 -17.75 -3.72
CA ILE A 105 -6.11 -16.63 -4.60
C ILE A 105 -4.93 -16.99 -5.49
N ALA A 106 -5.02 -16.68 -6.79
CA ALA A 106 -4.01 -17.04 -7.78
C ALA A 106 -2.68 -16.28 -7.57
N LYS A 107 -2.75 -15.01 -7.10
CA LYS A 107 -1.55 -14.19 -6.85
C LYS A 107 -1.80 -13.11 -5.81
N PHE A 108 -0.83 -12.95 -4.90
CA PHE A 108 -0.77 -11.86 -3.92
C PHE A 108 0.37 -10.89 -4.27
N ILE A 109 0.05 -9.63 -4.55
CA ILE A 109 1.03 -8.58 -4.86
C ILE A 109 1.09 -7.63 -3.68
N TYR A 110 2.27 -7.44 -3.11
CA TYR A 110 2.47 -6.64 -1.90
C TYR A 110 3.26 -5.37 -2.18
N GLY A 111 2.68 -4.22 -1.80
CA GLY A 111 3.39 -2.94 -1.80
C GLY A 111 4.31 -2.81 -0.59
N SER A 112 5.57 -3.14 -0.78
CA SER A 112 6.63 -2.94 0.18
C SER A 112 7.38 -1.62 -0.06
N SER A 113 8.52 -1.44 0.55
CA SER A 113 9.30 -0.21 0.50
C SER A 113 10.80 -0.51 0.44
N ALA A 114 11.57 0.35 -0.20
CA ALA A 114 13.02 0.35 -0.12
C ALA A 114 13.53 0.43 1.34
N TYR A 115 12.74 1.01 2.24
CA TYR A 115 13.04 1.04 3.68
C TYR A 115 13.03 -0.33 4.37
N ALA A 116 12.42 -1.36 3.77
CA ALA A 116 12.46 -2.73 4.31
C ALA A 116 13.90 -3.28 4.42
N ASN A 117 14.81 -2.85 3.54
CA ASN A 117 16.23 -3.23 3.57
C ASN A 117 17.14 -2.14 4.17
N SER A 118 16.59 -1.17 4.88
CA SER A 118 17.32 0.00 5.35
C SER A 118 17.17 0.18 6.86
N ASN A 119 18.26 0.51 7.54
CA ASN A 119 18.22 0.93 8.95
C ASN A 119 17.56 2.30 9.15
N LYS A 120 17.23 3.03 8.07
CA LYS A 120 16.60 4.36 8.11
C LYS A 120 15.07 4.30 8.15
N GLY A 121 14.47 3.12 7.97
CA GLY A 121 13.00 2.93 7.87
C GLY A 121 12.26 2.93 9.20
N SER A 122 12.97 2.91 10.35
CA SER A 122 12.36 2.83 11.68
C SER A 122 11.27 1.73 11.75
N PHE A 123 10.21 1.91 12.56
CA PHE A 123 9.11 0.93 12.68
C PHE A 123 8.39 0.66 11.37
N TYR A 124 8.30 1.65 10.47
CA TYR A 124 7.75 1.45 9.12
C TYR A 124 8.57 0.43 8.33
N GLY A 125 9.89 0.62 8.23
CA GLY A 125 10.77 -0.32 7.53
C GLY A 125 10.74 -1.71 8.12
N ILE A 126 10.77 -1.82 9.47
CA ILE A 126 10.66 -3.08 10.19
C ILE A 126 9.33 -3.77 9.88
N SER A 127 8.20 -3.04 9.91
CA SER A 127 6.89 -3.62 9.61
C SER A 127 6.78 -4.14 8.19
N LYS A 128 7.36 -3.42 7.21
CA LYS A 128 7.40 -3.86 5.81
C LYS A 128 8.26 -5.12 5.64
N LEU A 129 9.45 -5.15 6.24
CA LEU A 129 10.31 -6.34 6.23
C LEU A 129 9.65 -7.54 6.89
N ALA A 130 9.00 -7.35 8.04
CA ALA A 130 8.28 -8.42 8.73
C ALA A 130 7.18 -9.00 7.82
N SER A 131 6.41 -8.15 7.15
CA SER A 131 5.36 -8.60 6.22
C SER A 131 5.93 -9.35 5.02
N GLU A 132 7.08 -8.92 4.45
CA GLU A 132 7.76 -9.68 3.40
C GLU A 132 8.12 -11.09 3.87
N LYS A 133 8.68 -11.23 5.07
CA LYS A 133 9.04 -12.54 5.63
C LYS A 133 7.84 -13.43 5.89
N ILE A 134 6.73 -12.84 6.32
CA ILE A 134 5.47 -13.57 6.49
C ILE A 134 4.94 -14.05 5.12
N ILE A 135 4.96 -13.21 4.09
CA ILE A 135 4.54 -13.58 2.74
C ILE A 135 5.39 -14.73 2.19
N GLU A 136 6.73 -14.67 2.34
CA GLU A 136 7.64 -15.75 1.97
C GLU A 136 7.28 -17.07 2.68
N GLU A 137 6.91 -17.00 3.97
CA GLU A 137 6.51 -18.18 4.74
C GLU A 137 5.15 -18.74 4.27
N PHE A 138 4.18 -17.86 3.93
CA PHE A 138 2.91 -18.29 3.34
C PHE A 138 3.11 -18.99 1.97
N ASN A 139 4.03 -18.50 1.15
CA ASN A 139 4.41 -19.21 -0.07
C ASN A 139 5.00 -20.59 0.25
N ARG A 140 5.95 -20.66 1.18
CA ARG A 140 6.61 -21.92 1.54
C ARG A 140 5.66 -22.97 2.13
N LYS A 141 4.67 -22.55 2.92
CA LYS A 141 3.75 -23.46 3.63
C LYS A 141 2.50 -23.78 2.83
N PHE A 142 1.97 -22.81 2.09
CA PHE A 142 0.66 -22.89 1.47
C PHE A 142 0.70 -22.72 -0.06
N ASN A 143 1.91 -22.58 -0.63
CA ASN A 143 2.12 -22.38 -2.09
C ASN A 143 1.38 -21.14 -2.63
N LEU A 144 1.22 -20.09 -1.81
CA LEU A 144 0.65 -18.82 -2.23
C LEU A 144 1.62 -18.12 -3.19
N ASN A 145 1.24 -17.95 -4.46
CA ASN A 145 2.05 -17.21 -5.42
C ASN A 145 2.04 -15.72 -5.06
N TYR A 146 3.23 -15.09 -5.03
CA TYR A 146 3.36 -13.70 -4.61
C TYR A 146 4.32 -12.90 -5.47
N LEU A 147 4.21 -11.58 -5.36
CA LEU A 147 5.15 -10.59 -5.85
C LEU A 147 5.31 -9.48 -4.80
N ILE A 148 6.54 -9.14 -4.45
CA ILE A 148 6.85 -8.02 -3.55
C ILE A 148 7.44 -6.88 -4.37
N LEU A 149 6.81 -5.70 -4.29
CA LEU A 149 7.25 -4.48 -4.95
C LEU A 149 7.78 -3.51 -3.90
N ARG A 150 9.10 -3.32 -3.87
CA ARG A 150 9.74 -2.35 -2.97
C ARG A 150 9.80 -0.98 -3.65
N TYR A 151 8.85 -0.13 -3.32
CA TYR A 151 8.81 1.23 -3.86
C TYR A 151 9.92 2.10 -3.25
N GLY A 152 10.57 2.91 -4.08
CA GLY A 152 11.41 4.03 -3.67
C GLY A 152 10.55 5.25 -3.31
N SER A 153 11.05 6.46 -3.56
CA SER A 153 10.27 7.69 -3.42
C SER A 153 9.42 7.89 -4.67
N VAL A 154 8.12 7.66 -4.56
CA VAL A 154 7.19 7.86 -5.66
C VAL A 154 6.78 9.33 -5.74
N TYR A 155 6.70 9.89 -6.95
CA TYR A 155 6.19 11.22 -7.19
C TYR A 155 5.18 11.24 -8.35
N SER A 156 4.36 12.28 -8.42
CA SER A 156 3.36 12.46 -9.47
C SER A 156 2.94 13.92 -9.60
N ASP A 157 2.08 14.20 -10.56
CA ASP A 157 1.44 15.49 -10.77
C ASP A 157 0.21 15.73 -9.87
N LYS A 158 -0.25 14.71 -9.11
CA LYS A 158 -1.39 14.85 -8.19
C LYS A 158 -0.92 15.28 -6.80
N GLU A 159 -1.67 16.18 -6.19
CA GLU A 159 -1.50 16.54 -4.78
C GLU A 159 -1.75 15.34 -3.87
N SER A 160 -0.84 15.08 -2.96
CA SER A 160 -0.97 14.06 -1.93
C SER A 160 0.01 14.32 -0.79
N HIS A 161 -0.38 13.97 0.44
CA HIS A 161 0.52 14.04 1.60
C HIS A 161 1.79 13.21 1.42
N ASN A 162 1.74 12.16 0.63
CA ASN A 162 2.86 11.26 0.37
C ASN A 162 3.66 11.66 -0.88
N ASN A 163 3.23 12.69 -1.61
CA ASN A 163 3.93 13.20 -2.79
C ASN A 163 4.90 14.31 -2.40
N TYR A 164 6.07 13.92 -1.89
CA TYR A 164 7.06 14.87 -1.38
C TYR A 164 7.52 15.90 -2.44
N MET A 165 7.77 15.45 -3.66
CA MET A 165 8.25 16.34 -4.74
C MET A 165 7.18 17.36 -5.14
N TYR A 166 5.92 16.94 -5.29
CA TYR A 166 4.83 17.86 -5.56
C TYR A 166 4.72 18.94 -4.48
N ASN A 167 4.70 18.51 -3.21
CA ASN A 167 4.57 19.42 -2.08
C ASN A 167 5.78 20.39 -1.96
N LEU A 168 6.98 19.92 -2.32
CA LEU A 168 8.18 20.76 -2.33
C LEU A 168 8.10 21.84 -3.41
N ILE A 169 7.70 21.45 -4.64
CA ILE A 169 7.55 22.37 -5.78
C ILE A 169 6.41 23.36 -5.49
N ALA A 170 5.25 22.90 -5.00
CA ALA A 170 4.13 23.77 -4.66
C ALA A 170 4.55 24.84 -3.63
N LYS A 171 5.26 24.46 -2.57
CA LYS A 171 5.80 25.42 -1.59
C LYS A 171 6.80 26.40 -2.17
N ALA A 172 7.65 25.95 -3.09
CA ALA A 172 8.60 26.84 -3.75
C ALA A 172 7.91 27.89 -4.61
N LEU A 173 6.85 27.50 -5.32
CA LEU A 173 6.05 28.39 -6.15
C LEU A 173 5.23 29.40 -5.33
N ASP A 174 4.68 28.97 -4.19
CA ASP A 174 3.87 29.82 -3.31
C ASP A 174 4.74 30.78 -2.48
N GLY A 175 5.80 30.27 -1.86
CA GLY A 175 6.63 31.02 -0.90
C GLY A 175 7.96 31.54 -1.44
N GLY A 176 8.36 31.18 -2.65
CA GLY A 176 9.63 31.61 -3.27
C GLY A 176 10.89 31.00 -2.65
N PHE A 177 10.78 30.12 -1.65
CA PHE A 177 11.91 29.45 -1.00
C PHE A 177 11.56 28.03 -0.54
N ILE A 178 12.59 27.20 -0.40
CA ILE A 178 12.49 25.83 0.07
C ILE A 178 13.29 25.70 1.37
N ASN A 179 12.62 25.32 2.45
CA ASN A 179 13.28 24.93 3.68
C ASN A 179 13.73 23.46 3.59
N HIS A 180 15.04 23.26 3.65
CA HIS A 180 15.65 21.94 3.69
C HIS A 180 16.23 21.66 5.08
N HIS A 181 15.89 20.50 5.65
CA HIS A 181 16.27 20.13 7.03
C HIS A 181 17.47 19.18 7.11
N SER A 182 18.19 18.97 6.00
CA SER A 182 19.40 18.14 5.93
C SER A 182 20.55 18.91 5.29
N ASP A 183 21.73 18.29 5.25
CA ASP A 183 22.92 18.82 4.59
C ASP A 183 22.85 18.78 3.05
N GLY A 184 21.78 18.29 2.47
CA GLY A 184 21.58 18.17 1.02
C GLY A 184 22.35 17.03 0.35
N LEU A 185 23.06 16.20 1.11
CA LEU A 185 23.86 15.10 0.59
C LEU A 185 23.09 13.76 0.55
N GLU A 186 21.80 13.76 0.93
CA GLU A 186 20.96 12.56 0.89
C GLU A 186 20.69 12.13 -0.55
N LEU A 187 21.09 10.91 -0.88
CA LEU A 187 20.68 10.27 -2.13
C LEU A 187 19.31 9.61 -1.94
N ARG A 188 18.38 9.90 -2.84
CA ARG A 188 17.05 9.28 -2.91
C ARG A 188 16.79 8.81 -4.33
N GLU A 189 16.23 7.62 -4.43
CA GLU A 189 15.72 7.08 -5.68
C GLU A 189 14.27 7.52 -5.86
N TYR A 190 13.95 8.15 -6.98
CA TYR A 190 12.62 8.62 -7.34
C TYR A 190 12.10 7.82 -8.55
N ILE A 191 10.82 7.44 -8.50
CA ILE A 191 10.07 6.78 -9.57
C ILE A 191 8.69 7.42 -9.73
#